data_b317b0c79275478d0a18dc8264f0df8c
#
_entry.id   b317b0c79275478d0a18dc8264f0df8c
#
_cell.length_a   1.000
_cell.length_b   1.000
_cell.length_c   1.000
_cell.angle_alpha   90.00
_cell.angle_beta   90.00
_cell.angle_gamma   90.00
#
_symmetry.space_group_name_H-M   'P 1'
#
loop_
_entity.id
_entity.type
_entity.pdbx_description
1 polymer ?
#
loop_
_entity_poly.entity_id
_entity_poly.type
_entity_poly.pdbx_seq_one_letter_code
_entity_poly.pdbx_strand_id
1 'polypeptide(L)'
;MIGARVFKHSTVERMAKENQVPIINLLSDEAHPLQALADVLTMQQELGDLQGRSVAYIGDGNNVFRSLALASGFLGMEVRFSGPSEYFISDEDRDLSLIHI
;
A
#
# COMPACT_ATOMS: atom_id res chain seq x y z
N MET A 1 18.50 -12.05 -4.98
CA MET A 1 17.35 -11.14 -4.75
C MET A 1 17.58 -9.83 -5.48
N ILE A 2 16.58 -9.31 -6.18
CA ILE A 2 16.64 -8.03 -6.89
C ILE A 2 15.53 -7.13 -6.37
N GLY A 3 15.88 -5.93 -5.90
CA GLY A 3 14.94 -4.86 -5.63
C GLY A 3 14.80 -3.98 -6.87
N ALA A 4 13.58 -3.76 -7.35
CA ALA A 4 13.32 -2.99 -8.55
C ALA A 4 12.41 -1.79 -8.26
N ARG A 5 12.88 -0.59 -8.59
CA ARG A 5 12.08 0.62 -8.66
C ARG A 5 11.80 0.92 -10.11
N VAL A 6 10.55 0.84 -10.51
CA VAL A 6 10.11 0.92 -11.90
C VAL A 6 8.94 1.89 -12.04
N PHE A 7 8.65 2.31 -13.27
CA PHE A 7 7.45 3.08 -13.53
C PHE A 7 6.24 2.14 -13.65
N LYS A 8 6.25 1.24 -14.63
CA LYS A 8 5.14 0.31 -14.88
C LYS A 8 5.21 -0.91 -13.98
N HIS A 9 4.11 -1.21 -13.26
CA HIS A 9 4.00 -2.41 -12.43
C HIS A 9 4.25 -3.70 -13.20
N SER A 10 3.75 -3.79 -14.44
CA SER A 10 3.99 -4.92 -15.35
C SER A 10 5.46 -5.27 -15.56
N THR A 11 6.38 -4.31 -15.37
CA THR A 11 7.83 -4.59 -15.46
C THR A 11 8.29 -5.49 -14.33
N VAL A 12 7.87 -5.20 -13.09
CA VAL A 12 8.22 -6.03 -11.92
C VAL A 12 7.61 -7.42 -12.05
N GLU A 13 6.36 -7.51 -12.51
CA GLU A 13 5.69 -8.79 -12.75
C GLU A 13 6.43 -9.64 -13.78
N ARG A 14 6.86 -9.03 -14.90
CA ARG A 14 7.65 -9.73 -15.91
C ARG A 14 8.99 -10.23 -15.37
N MET A 15 9.69 -9.41 -14.57
CA MET A 15 10.93 -9.84 -13.91
C MET A 15 10.68 -11.02 -12.97
N ALA A 16 9.59 -10.99 -12.21
CA ALA A 16 9.24 -12.07 -11.29
C ALA A 16 8.88 -13.38 -12.02
N LYS A 17 8.25 -13.30 -13.20
CA LYS A 17 7.90 -14.47 -14.02
C LYS A 17 9.11 -15.26 -14.52
N GLU A 18 10.27 -14.64 -14.66
CA GLU A 18 11.51 -15.35 -15.03
C GLU A 18 11.98 -16.33 -13.95
N ASN A 19 11.51 -16.18 -12.72
CA ASN A 19 11.70 -17.10 -11.59
C ASN A 19 13.15 -17.53 -11.32
N GLN A 20 14.11 -16.66 -11.60
CA GLN A 20 15.54 -16.93 -11.38
C GLN A 20 15.98 -16.54 -9.97
N VAL A 21 15.47 -15.43 -9.48
CA VAL A 21 15.74 -14.89 -8.14
C VAL A 21 14.48 -14.18 -7.60
N PRO A 22 14.31 -14.09 -6.28
CA PRO A 22 13.22 -13.28 -5.72
C PRO A 22 13.29 -11.82 -6.17
N ILE A 23 12.16 -11.28 -6.61
CA ILE A 23 12.00 -9.89 -7.03
C ILE A 23 11.19 -9.15 -5.97
N ILE A 24 11.70 -8.00 -5.52
CA ILE A 24 11.01 -7.12 -4.59
C ILE A 24 10.64 -5.82 -5.30
N ASN A 25 9.36 -5.50 -5.30
CA ASN A 25 8.89 -4.20 -5.77
C ASN A 25 9.25 -3.11 -4.76
N LEU A 26 10.22 -2.25 -5.10
CA LEU A 26 10.58 -1.09 -4.30
C LEU A 26 9.61 0.07 -4.55
N LEU A 27 9.13 0.22 -5.78
CA LEU A 27 8.10 1.16 -6.20
C LEU A 27 7.68 0.88 -7.64
N SER A 28 6.39 0.97 -7.90
CA SER A 28 5.79 1.02 -9.23
C SER A 28 4.64 2.04 -9.26
N ASP A 29 4.05 2.29 -10.43
CA ASP A 29 2.87 3.17 -10.56
C ASP A 29 1.65 2.66 -9.76
N GLU A 30 1.55 1.36 -9.51
CA GLU A 30 0.42 0.77 -8.78
C GLU A 30 0.68 0.54 -7.29
N ALA A 31 1.94 0.40 -6.86
CA ALA A 31 2.25 0.02 -5.49
C ALA A 31 3.59 0.55 -4.97
N HIS A 32 3.62 0.81 -3.67
CA HIS A 32 4.82 1.16 -2.93
C HIS A 32 4.91 0.33 -1.63
N PRO A 33 5.10 -0.99 -1.73
CA PRO A 33 4.92 -1.90 -0.59
C PRO A 33 5.91 -1.67 0.54
N LEU A 34 7.17 -1.34 0.24
CA LEU A 34 8.17 -1.12 1.30
C LEU A 34 7.91 0.16 2.08
N GLN A 35 7.34 1.19 1.46
CA GLN A 35 6.91 2.40 2.17
C GLN A 35 5.77 2.06 3.13
N ALA A 36 4.78 1.30 2.68
CA ALA A 36 3.69 0.87 3.54
C ALA A 36 4.16 0.06 4.75
N LEU A 37 5.14 -0.83 4.56
CA LEU A 37 5.74 -1.58 5.67
C LEU A 37 6.48 -0.67 6.65
N ALA A 38 7.19 0.35 6.15
CA ALA A 38 7.88 1.33 7.00
C ALA A 38 6.88 2.17 7.80
N ASP A 39 5.78 2.61 7.19
CA ASP A 39 4.72 3.37 7.84
C ASP A 39 4.04 2.54 8.95
N VAL A 40 3.70 1.30 8.64
CA VAL A 40 3.11 0.36 9.61
C VAL A 40 4.08 0.07 10.77
N LEU A 41 5.36 -0.17 10.47
CA LEU A 41 6.37 -0.38 11.52
C LEU A 41 6.47 0.84 12.45
N THR A 42 6.48 2.04 11.89
CA THR A 42 6.49 3.28 12.67
C THR A 42 5.26 3.39 13.56
N MET A 43 4.07 3.14 13.01
CA MET A 43 2.84 3.14 13.80
C MET A 43 2.89 2.10 14.93
N GLN A 44 3.40 0.90 14.65
CA GLN A 44 3.53 -0.15 15.66
C GLN A 44 4.52 0.21 16.77
N GLN A 45 5.65 0.82 16.43
CA GLN A 45 6.64 1.27 17.40
C GLN A 45 6.09 2.36 18.34
N GLU A 46 5.28 3.27 17.80
CA GLU A 46 4.72 4.38 18.57
C GLU A 46 3.43 4.01 19.33
N LEU A 47 2.60 3.12 18.79
CA LEU A 47 1.27 2.86 19.30
C LEU A 47 1.09 1.45 19.91
N GLY A 48 2.04 0.54 19.71
CA GLY A 48 1.94 -0.87 20.12
C GLY A 48 1.02 -1.66 19.18
N ASP A 49 0.07 -2.41 19.73
CA ASP A 49 -0.88 -3.20 18.95
C ASP A 49 -1.73 -2.30 18.06
N LEU A 50 -1.78 -2.64 16.76
CA LEU A 50 -2.49 -1.88 15.74
C LEU A 50 -3.92 -2.38 15.50
N GLN A 51 -4.26 -3.57 15.95
CA GLN A 51 -5.59 -4.14 15.73
C GLN A 51 -6.69 -3.23 16.34
N GLY A 52 -7.71 -2.91 15.55
CA GLY A 52 -8.82 -2.05 15.96
C GLY A 52 -8.49 -0.55 16.00
N ARG A 53 -7.26 -0.16 15.69
CA ARG A 53 -6.91 1.27 15.55
C ARG A 53 -7.32 1.80 14.19
N SER A 54 -7.39 3.13 14.08
CA SER A 54 -7.69 3.80 12.81
C SER A 54 -6.52 4.68 12.36
N VAL A 55 -6.31 4.70 11.05
CA VAL A 55 -5.37 5.60 10.37
C VAL A 55 -6.12 6.50 9.41
N ALA A 56 -5.83 7.80 9.43
CA ALA A 56 -6.36 8.76 8.48
C ALA A 56 -5.28 9.12 7.45
N TYR A 57 -5.61 9.01 6.18
CA TYR A 57 -4.77 9.45 5.08
C TYR A 57 -5.42 10.64 4.38
N ILE A 58 -4.68 11.74 4.29
CA ILE A 58 -5.13 12.97 3.63
C ILE A 58 -4.23 13.23 2.43
N GLY A 59 -4.79 13.17 1.21
CA GLY A 59 -4.04 13.37 -0.03
C GLY A 59 -4.60 12.59 -1.20
N ASP A 60 -3.74 12.21 -2.14
CA ASP A 60 -4.12 11.48 -3.35
C ASP A 60 -4.31 9.99 -3.07
N GLY A 61 -5.34 9.38 -3.67
CA GLY A 61 -5.53 7.93 -3.71
C GLY A 61 -4.55 7.24 -4.67
N ASN A 62 -3.25 7.37 -4.41
CA ASN A 62 -2.17 6.88 -5.26
C ASN A 62 -1.60 5.52 -4.80
N ASN A 63 -0.50 5.09 -5.45
CA ASN A 63 0.21 3.85 -5.14
C ASN A 63 0.65 3.73 -3.66
N VAL A 64 1.01 4.83 -3.03
CA VAL A 64 1.40 4.86 -1.60
C VAL A 64 0.18 4.58 -0.73
N PHE A 65 -0.92 5.30 -0.98
CA PHE A 65 -2.17 5.09 -0.24
C PHE A 65 -2.69 3.66 -0.42
N ARG A 66 -2.71 3.15 -1.66
CA ARG A 66 -3.16 1.78 -1.96
C ARG A 66 -2.39 0.75 -1.14
N SER A 67 -1.07 0.85 -1.12
CA SER A 67 -0.23 -0.08 -0.36
C SER A 67 -0.42 0.04 1.15
N LEU A 68 -0.55 1.27 1.68
CA LEU A 68 -0.81 1.51 3.09
C LEU A 68 -2.18 0.96 3.51
N ALA A 69 -3.22 1.17 2.69
CA ALA A 69 -4.56 0.69 2.95
C ALA A 69 -4.61 -0.84 3.03
N LEU A 70 -3.94 -1.53 2.10
CA LEU A 70 -3.83 -2.98 2.12
C LEU A 70 -3.10 -3.49 3.37
N ALA A 71 -1.93 -2.92 3.67
CA ALA A 71 -1.15 -3.31 4.85
C ALA A 71 -1.93 -3.08 6.15
N SER A 72 -2.59 -1.94 6.27
CA SER A 72 -3.43 -1.60 7.44
C SER A 72 -4.63 -2.55 7.57
N GLY A 73 -5.29 -2.89 6.46
CA GLY A 73 -6.40 -3.84 6.45
C GLY A 73 -5.98 -5.24 6.94
N PHE A 74 -4.82 -5.74 6.51
CA PHE A 74 -4.27 -7.02 6.99
C PHE A 74 -3.98 -7.02 8.50
N LEU A 75 -3.73 -5.87 9.09
CA LEU A 75 -3.48 -5.71 10.53
C LEU A 75 -4.75 -5.40 11.33
N GLY A 76 -5.92 -5.44 10.70
CA GLY A 76 -7.19 -5.17 11.36
C GLY A 76 -7.39 -3.71 11.74
N MET A 77 -6.74 -2.78 11.03
CA MET A 77 -6.92 -1.34 11.20
C MET A 77 -8.08 -0.82 10.36
N GLU A 78 -8.75 0.21 10.85
CA GLU A 78 -9.67 1.02 10.05
C GLU A 78 -8.88 2.07 9.27
N VAL A 79 -9.15 2.21 7.96
CA VAL A 79 -8.51 3.23 7.12
C VAL A 79 -9.54 4.28 6.72
N ARG A 80 -9.22 5.54 6.99
CA ARG A 80 -10.03 6.71 6.62
C ARG A 80 -9.28 7.52 5.58
N PHE A 81 -9.92 7.76 4.45
CA PHE A 81 -9.35 8.53 3.34
C PHE A 81 -10.05 9.87 3.19
N SER A 82 -9.28 10.93 2.97
CA SER A 82 -9.78 12.25 2.61
C SER A 82 -8.89 12.86 1.54
N GLY A 83 -9.49 13.26 0.42
CA GLY A 83 -8.81 13.92 -0.69
C GLY A 83 -9.80 14.48 -1.70
N PRO A 84 -9.33 15.21 -2.72
CA PRO A 84 -10.16 15.66 -3.82
C PRO A 84 -10.80 14.49 -4.57
N SER A 85 -12.05 14.64 -5.02
CA SER A 85 -12.82 13.55 -5.68
C SER A 85 -12.14 12.99 -6.94
N GLU A 86 -11.39 13.82 -7.65
CA GLU A 86 -10.62 13.45 -8.85
C GLU A 86 -9.40 12.55 -8.55
N TYR A 87 -9.00 12.47 -7.29
CA TYR A 87 -7.88 11.63 -6.80
C TYR A 87 -8.34 10.51 -5.86
N PHE A 88 -9.62 10.14 -5.91
CA PHE A 88 -10.13 9.02 -5.14
C PHE A 88 -9.62 7.70 -5.70
N ILE A 89 -9.48 6.75 -4.79
CA ILE A 89 -9.20 5.36 -5.17
C ILE A 89 -10.36 4.75 -5.93
N SER A 90 -10.07 3.73 -6.74
CA SER A 90 -11.09 2.96 -7.44
C SER A 90 -11.99 2.20 -6.44
N ASP A 91 -13.21 1.88 -6.86
CA ASP A 91 -14.12 1.06 -6.05
C ASP A 91 -13.54 -0.34 -5.80
N GLU A 92 -12.78 -0.90 -6.74
CA GLU A 92 -12.07 -2.16 -6.59
C GLU A 92 -11.03 -2.13 -5.46
N ASP A 93 -10.21 -1.08 -5.40
CA ASP A 93 -9.22 -0.91 -4.33
C ASP A 93 -9.87 -0.67 -2.97
N ARG A 94 -11.03 0.00 -2.95
CA ARG A 94 -11.83 0.19 -1.75
C ARG A 94 -12.32 -1.14 -1.20
N ASP A 95 -12.88 -1.99 -2.05
CA ASP A 95 -13.44 -3.28 -1.64
C ASP A 95 -12.35 -4.24 -1.15
N LEU A 96 -11.18 -4.25 -1.79
CA LEU A 96 -10.04 -5.07 -1.39
C LEU A 96 -9.48 -4.71 -0.01
N SER A 97 -9.54 -3.45 0.37
CA SER A 97 -8.89 -2.96 1.59
C SER A 97 -9.85 -2.69 2.76
N LEU A 98 -11.16 -2.92 2.58
CA LEU A 98 -12.19 -2.58 3.58
C LEU A 98 -12.11 -1.12 4.05
N ILE A 99 -11.81 -0.21 3.13
CA ILE A 99 -11.61 1.21 3.42
C ILE A 99 -12.95 1.89 3.64
N HIS A 100 -13.07 2.59 4.76
CA HIS A 100 -14.16 3.52 5.02
C HIS A 100 -13.77 4.95 4.63
N ILE A 101 -14.55 5.55 3.78
CA ILE A 101 -14.38 6.95 3.35
C ILE A 101 -15.36 7.84 4.09
#